data_b6ce40c14248c17c38f82bebddb8c6db
#
_entry.id   b6ce40c14248c17c38f82bebddb8c6db
#
_cell.length_a   1.000
_cell.length_b   1.000
_cell.length_c   1.000
_cell.angle_alpha   90.00
_cell.angle_beta   90.00
_cell.angle_gamma   90.00
#
_symmetry.space_group_name_H-M   'P 1'
#
loop_
_entity.id
_entity.type
_entity.pdbx_description
1 polymer ?
#
loop_
_entity_poly.entity_id
_entity_poly.type
_entity_poly.pdbx_seq_one_letter_code
_entity_poly.pdbx_strand_id
1 'polypeptide(L)'
;MKIIHLDTNHSSLLHQLSAAGFENHQDYTSSKAEIEKKIHNYDGIIIRSRFSIDQSFLDKAINLKFIGRVGAGLENIDCNYAISKGIELISAPEGNRNAVSEHALGMLLSLFNNLNKADKEVRKGLWLREENRGEEVDGKTIGLIGYGNMGKAFAKKLRGFDVTVLCCDIKPNVGDENATQVSLEELQKKSDILSLHVPETKLTHGMIDGAFINNFNRPFWLINTARGNNIVTKDLVMALKSGKILGAALDVLEYEKSSFENLFTSHHFPAEFDYLIRSENTILSPHVAGWTLE
;
A
#
# COMPACT_ATOMS: atom_id res chain seq x y z
N MET A 1 -16.03 -7.74 28.41
CA MET A 1 -15.02 -8.38 27.57
C MET A 1 -13.69 -7.71 27.80
N LYS A 2 -12.61 -8.52 27.87
CA LYS A 2 -11.24 -8.04 28.05
C LYS A 2 -10.52 -7.93 26.72
N ILE A 3 -9.95 -6.78 26.43
CA ILE A 3 -9.24 -6.50 25.18
C ILE A 3 -7.77 -6.22 25.49
N ILE A 4 -6.86 -6.85 24.76
CA ILE A 4 -5.44 -6.52 24.81
C ILE A 4 -5.04 -5.69 23.59
N HIS A 5 -4.38 -4.56 23.82
CA HIS A 5 -3.81 -3.69 22.81
C HIS A 5 -2.32 -3.99 22.68
N LEU A 6 -1.90 -4.48 21.52
CA LEU A 6 -0.53 -4.93 21.25
C LEU A 6 0.33 -3.87 20.56
N ASP A 7 -0.29 -2.86 19.99
CA ASP A 7 0.37 -1.69 19.39
C ASP A 7 -0.23 -0.39 19.93
N THR A 8 0.55 0.67 19.94
CA THR A 8 0.06 2.01 20.26
C THR A 8 -0.90 2.50 19.18
N ASN A 9 -2.02 3.05 19.58
CA ASN A 9 -3.05 3.58 18.70
C ASN A 9 -3.50 4.96 19.20
N HIS A 10 -4.29 5.65 18.39
CA HIS A 10 -4.88 6.91 18.81
C HIS A 10 -5.71 6.72 20.09
N SER A 11 -5.60 7.64 21.06
CA SER A 11 -6.24 7.54 22.37
C SER A 11 -7.77 7.44 22.31
N SER A 12 -8.40 7.96 21.26
CA SER A 12 -9.84 7.86 21.03
C SER A 12 -10.34 6.41 21.02
N LEU A 13 -9.55 5.46 20.50
CA LEU A 13 -9.93 4.05 20.48
C LEU A 13 -10.10 3.49 21.89
N LEU A 14 -9.11 3.74 22.76
CA LEU A 14 -9.19 3.33 24.17
C LEU A 14 -10.37 3.98 24.89
N HIS A 15 -10.60 5.29 24.69
CA HIS A 15 -11.70 6.01 25.32
C HIS A 15 -13.05 5.45 24.87
N GLN A 16 -13.25 5.21 23.58
CA GLN A 16 -14.52 4.69 23.06
C GLN A 16 -14.78 3.26 23.53
N LEU A 17 -13.77 2.38 23.50
CA LEU A 17 -13.91 1.01 24.00
C LEU A 17 -14.19 0.98 25.51
N SER A 18 -13.54 1.83 26.30
CA SER A 18 -13.82 1.96 27.75
C SER A 18 -15.23 2.48 28.01
N ALA A 19 -15.68 3.49 27.26
CA ALA A 19 -17.04 4.01 27.35
C ALA A 19 -18.10 2.96 26.96
N ALA A 20 -17.76 2.04 26.06
CA ALA A 20 -18.59 0.90 25.67
C ALA A 20 -18.54 -0.27 26.68
N GLY A 21 -17.84 -0.13 27.81
CA GLY A 21 -17.78 -1.12 28.88
C GLY A 21 -16.76 -2.24 28.66
N PHE A 22 -15.79 -2.06 27.76
CA PHE A 22 -14.69 -3.02 27.60
C PHE A 22 -13.57 -2.73 28.62
N GLU A 23 -12.97 -3.80 29.14
CA GLU A 23 -11.76 -3.74 29.97
C GLU A 23 -10.55 -3.75 29.05
N ASN A 24 -9.79 -2.66 28.99
CA ASN A 24 -8.69 -2.45 28.07
C ASN A 24 -7.34 -2.62 28.76
N HIS A 25 -6.51 -3.54 28.29
CA HIS A 25 -5.15 -3.78 28.74
C HIS A 25 -4.16 -3.40 27.65
N GLN A 26 -3.11 -2.69 28.00
CA GLN A 26 -2.08 -2.25 27.06
C GLN A 26 -0.79 -3.05 27.31
N ASP A 27 -0.26 -3.67 26.27
CA ASP A 27 1.04 -4.34 26.30
C ASP A 27 1.77 -4.10 24.97
N TYR A 28 2.60 -3.09 24.96
CA TYR A 28 3.31 -2.65 23.77
C TYR A 28 4.75 -3.19 23.67
N THR A 29 5.22 -3.93 24.67
CA THR A 29 6.64 -4.30 24.79
C THR A 29 6.91 -5.79 24.85
N SER A 30 5.98 -6.59 25.38
CA SER A 30 6.17 -8.04 25.51
C SER A 30 6.36 -8.72 24.16
N SER A 31 7.23 -9.71 24.09
CA SER A 31 7.41 -10.55 22.92
C SER A 31 6.17 -11.36 22.57
N LYS A 32 6.08 -11.86 21.33
CA LYS A 32 4.99 -12.79 20.92
C LYS A 32 4.83 -13.94 21.90
N ALA A 33 5.93 -14.58 22.31
CA ALA A 33 5.93 -15.72 23.23
C ALA A 33 5.41 -15.36 24.63
N GLU A 34 5.62 -14.13 25.10
CA GLU A 34 5.07 -13.66 26.38
C GLU A 34 3.57 -13.36 26.27
N ILE A 35 3.12 -12.78 25.15
CA ILE A 35 1.70 -12.58 24.88
C ILE A 35 0.98 -13.92 24.79
N GLU A 36 1.54 -14.90 24.11
CA GLU A 36 0.99 -16.26 23.99
C GLU A 36 0.72 -16.95 25.34
N LYS A 37 1.50 -16.64 26.37
CA LYS A 37 1.29 -17.22 27.72
C LYS A 37 0.03 -16.69 28.42
N LYS A 38 -0.47 -15.51 28.04
CA LYS A 38 -1.58 -14.84 28.72
C LYS A 38 -2.79 -14.55 27.82
N ILE A 39 -2.67 -14.83 26.52
CA ILE A 39 -3.72 -14.47 25.54
C ILE A 39 -5.06 -15.20 25.81
N HIS A 40 -5.03 -16.36 26.44
CA HIS A 40 -6.22 -17.10 26.85
C HIS A 40 -7.13 -16.33 27.83
N ASN A 41 -6.63 -15.24 28.44
CA ASN A 41 -7.40 -14.39 29.35
C ASN A 41 -8.18 -13.26 28.63
N TYR A 42 -8.07 -13.16 27.32
CA TYR A 42 -8.63 -12.05 26.55
C TYR A 42 -9.70 -12.50 25.55
N ASP A 43 -10.72 -11.67 25.40
CA ASP A 43 -11.81 -11.82 24.44
C ASP A 43 -11.49 -11.16 23.09
N GLY A 44 -10.64 -10.13 23.08
CA GLY A 44 -10.29 -9.37 21.90
C GLY A 44 -8.84 -8.95 21.85
N ILE A 45 -8.33 -8.79 20.63
CA ILE A 45 -6.99 -8.25 20.35
C ILE A 45 -7.15 -7.00 19.48
N ILE A 46 -6.40 -5.96 19.82
CA ILE A 46 -6.15 -4.82 18.93
C ILE A 46 -4.67 -4.85 18.56
N ILE A 47 -4.40 -5.00 17.28
CA ILE A 47 -3.03 -5.09 16.75
C ILE A 47 -2.91 -4.25 15.48
N ARG A 48 -1.71 -3.77 15.19
CA ARG A 48 -1.36 -3.19 13.90
C ARG A 48 -0.53 -4.18 13.08
N SER A 49 0.72 -4.40 13.44
CA SER A 49 1.60 -5.30 12.68
C SER A 49 2.82 -5.77 13.48
N ARG A 50 2.77 -5.65 14.79
CA ARG A 50 3.88 -5.97 15.68
C ARG A 50 4.48 -7.35 15.49
N PHE A 51 3.62 -8.36 15.26
CA PHE A 51 4.00 -9.73 14.92
C PHE A 51 2.86 -10.45 14.20
N SER A 52 3.17 -11.59 13.60
CA SER A 52 2.17 -12.41 12.92
C SER A 52 1.31 -13.19 13.91
N ILE A 53 0.00 -13.15 13.70
CA ILE A 53 -1.01 -13.95 14.40
C ILE A 53 -1.21 -15.23 13.57
N ASP A 54 -0.37 -16.22 13.81
CA ASP A 54 -0.39 -17.52 13.13
C ASP A 54 -1.25 -18.55 13.89
N GLN A 55 -1.35 -19.78 13.34
CA GLN A 55 -2.13 -20.88 13.93
C GLN A 55 -1.68 -21.16 15.36
N SER A 56 -0.36 -21.20 15.62
CA SER A 56 0.18 -21.52 16.95
C SER A 56 -0.23 -20.48 18.00
N PHE A 57 -0.32 -19.21 17.62
CA PHE A 57 -0.84 -18.13 18.46
C PHE A 57 -2.34 -18.29 18.70
N LEU A 58 -3.11 -18.55 17.64
CA LEU A 58 -4.56 -18.70 17.70
C LEU A 58 -4.99 -19.94 18.51
N ASP A 59 -4.18 -21.00 18.54
CA ASP A 59 -4.45 -22.17 19.38
C ASP A 59 -4.39 -21.87 20.87
N LYS A 60 -3.57 -20.90 21.28
CA LYS A 60 -3.47 -20.47 22.68
C LYS A 60 -4.54 -19.44 23.06
N ALA A 61 -5.16 -18.80 22.07
CA ALA A 61 -6.15 -17.75 22.23
C ALA A 61 -7.59 -18.32 22.34
N ILE A 62 -7.79 -19.28 23.26
CA ILE A 62 -9.01 -20.10 23.34
C ILE A 62 -10.31 -19.33 23.64
N ASN A 63 -10.21 -18.12 24.21
CA ASN A 63 -11.36 -17.28 24.53
C ASN A 63 -11.56 -16.13 23.55
N LEU A 64 -10.70 -16.04 22.51
CA LEU A 64 -10.68 -14.93 21.58
C LEU A 64 -11.93 -14.95 20.69
N LYS A 65 -12.61 -13.82 20.60
CA LYS A 65 -13.83 -13.60 19.82
C LYS A 65 -13.57 -12.74 18.59
N PHE A 66 -12.65 -11.77 18.69
CA PHE A 66 -12.32 -10.90 17.57
C PHE A 66 -10.86 -10.44 17.58
N ILE A 67 -10.38 -10.07 16.40
CA ILE A 67 -9.12 -9.37 16.19
C ILE A 67 -9.41 -8.08 15.42
N GLY A 68 -9.18 -6.93 16.08
CA GLY A 68 -9.23 -5.62 15.44
C GLY A 68 -7.83 -5.24 14.91
N ARG A 69 -7.69 -5.19 13.60
CA ARG A 69 -6.47 -4.72 12.96
C ARG A 69 -6.59 -3.22 12.67
N VAL A 70 -5.75 -2.40 13.29
CA VAL A 70 -5.70 -0.96 13.04
C VAL A 70 -4.93 -0.69 11.75
N GLY A 71 -5.67 -0.66 10.65
CA GLY A 71 -5.20 -0.51 9.28
C GLY A 71 -6.01 -1.33 8.28
N ALA A 72 -5.65 -1.29 7.00
CA ALA A 72 -6.46 -1.85 5.92
C ALA A 72 -6.21 -3.35 5.68
N GLY A 73 -4.96 -3.79 5.67
CA GLY A 73 -4.61 -5.19 5.35
C GLY A 73 -4.71 -6.12 6.56
N LEU A 74 -4.79 -7.42 6.31
CA LEU A 74 -4.84 -8.48 7.32
C LEU A 74 -3.71 -9.50 7.14
N GLU A 75 -2.67 -9.17 6.39
CA GLU A 75 -1.61 -10.08 5.95
C GLU A 75 -0.80 -10.67 7.11
N ASN A 76 -0.78 -10.01 8.25
CA ASN A 76 -0.13 -10.52 9.46
C ASN A 76 -1.02 -11.46 10.29
N ILE A 77 -2.20 -11.83 9.81
CA ILE A 77 -3.16 -12.71 10.50
C ILE A 77 -3.48 -13.91 9.61
N ASP A 78 -3.41 -15.12 10.14
CA ASP A 78 -3.95 -16.29 9.46
C ASP A 78 -5.49 -16.21 9.46
N CYS A 79 -6.02 -15.49 8.48
CA CYS A 79 -7.45 -15.19 8.36
C CYS A 79 -8.30 -16.46 8.26
N ASN A 80 -7.84 -17.45 7.47
CA ASN A 80 -8.60 -18.68 7.27
C ASN A 80 -8.72 -19.47 8.56
N TYR A 81 -7.63 -19.58 9.30
CA TYR A 81 -7.61 -20.28 10.57
C TYR A 81 -8.40 -19.54 11.64
N ALA A 82 -8.28 -18.22 11.74
CA ALA A 82 -9.06 -17.40 12.66
C ALA A 82 -10.58 -17.57 12.43
N ILE A 83 -11.02 -17.47 11.17
CA ILE A 83 -12.42 -17.67 10.79
C ILE A 83 -12.90 -19.09 11.12
N SER A 84 -12.08 -20.13 10.89
CA SER A 84 -12.43 -21.51 11.23
C SER A 84 -12.65 -21.73 12.73
N LYS A 85 -12.01 -20.88 13.56
CA LYS A 85 -12.21 -20.87 15.03
C LYS A 85 -13.37 -19.96 15.48
N GLY A 86 -14.09 -19.34 14.57
CA GLY A 86 -15.20 -18.42 14.86
C GLY A 86 -14.72 -17.04 15.36
N ILE A 87 -13.47 -16.68 15.10
CA ILE A 87 -12.91 -15.38 15.48
C ILE A 87 -13.26 -14.35 14.37
N GLU A 88 -13.89 -13.26 14.77
CA GLU A 88 -14.21 -12.16 13.86
C GLU A 88 -12.98 -11.30 13.55
N LEU A 89 -12.78 -10.98 12.28
CA LEU A 89 -11.68 -10.13 11.81
C LEU A 89 -12.23 -8.76 11.41
N ILE A 90 -11.72 -7.72 12.07
CA ILE A 90 -12.13 -6.34 11.86
C ILE A 90 -10.91 -5.56 11.37
N SER A 91 -11.03 -4.90 10.23
CA SER A 91 -10.02 -3.97 9.71
C SER A 91 -10.63 -2.57 9.53
N ALA A 92 -9.78 -1.56 9.38
CA ALA A 92 -10.21 -0.16 9.26
C ALA A 92 -9.64 0.49 7.98
N PRO A 93 -10.01 0.00 6.78
CA PRO A 93 -9.48 0.54 5.52
C PRO A 93 -9.94 1.98 5.26
N GLU A 94 -11.02 2.43 5.89
CA GLU A 94 -11.48 3.82 5.78
C GLU A 94 -10.56 4.80 6.52
N GLY A 95 -9.87 4.34 7.56
CA GLY A 95 -9.08 5.19 8.46
C GLY A 95 -7.89 5.86 7.77
N ASN A 96 -7.22 5.16 6.86
CA ASN A 96 -6.02 5.67 6.21
C ASN A 96 -6.16 5.96 4.70
N ARG A 97 -7.36 5.78 4.13
CA ARG A 97 -7.56 5.98 2.67
C ARG A 97 -7.21 7.39 2.20
N ASN A 98 -7.45 8.40 3.04
CA ASN A 98 -7.12 9.78 2.70
C ASN A 98 -5.60 9.98 2.66
N ALA A 99 -4.89 9.51 3.67
CA ALA A 99 -3.43 9.55 3.74
C ALA A 99 -2.78 8.86 2.53
N VAL A 100 -3.19 7.62 2.23
CA VAL A 100 -2.69 6.86 1.07
C VAL A 100 -2.93 7.61 -0.24
N SER A 101 -4.11 8.22 -0.41
CA SER A 101 -4.44 8.94 -1.64
C SER A 101 -3.64 10.25 -1.79
N GLU A 102 -3.36 10.94 -0.70
CA GLU A 102 -2.50 12.13 -0.69
C GLU A 102 -1.05 11.77 -0.96
N HIS A 103 -0.56 10.68 -0.37
CA HIS A 103 0.78 10.18 -0.63
C HIS A 103 0.96 9.79 -2.10
N ALA A 104 0.01 9.02 -2.68
CA ALA A 104 0.03 8.66 -4.10
C ALA A 104 0.03 9.89 -5.02
N LEU A 105 -0.76 10.92 -4.70
CA LEU A 105 -0.77 12.20 -5.42
C LEU A 105 0.57 12.93 -5.30
N GLY A 106 1.13 12.99 -4.10
CA GLY A 106 2.45 13.58 -3.85
C GLY A 106 3.56 12.88 -4.65
N MET A 107 3.53 11.53 -4.69
CA MET A 107 4.46 10.73 -5.50
C MET A 107 4.29 11.00 -6.99
N LEU A 108 3.04 11.06 -7.51
CA LEU A 108 2.74 11.37 -8.90
C LEU A 108 3.34 12.72 -9.30
N LEU A 109 3.03 13.78 -8.55
CA LEU A 109 3.52 15.13 -8.85
C LEU A 109 5.03 15.23 -8.70
N SER A 110 5.62 14.58 -7.71
CA SER A 110 7.08 14.54 -7.54
C SER A 110 7.79 13.85 -8.70
N LEU A 111 7.20 12.77 -9.22
CA LEU A 111 7.74 12.01 -10.36
C LEU A 111 7.66 12.85 -11.64
N PHE A 112 6.50 13.45 -11.94
CA PHE A 112 6.25 14.25 -13.14
C PHE A 112 7.09 15.53 -13.20
N ASN A 113 7.36 16.15 -12.05
CA ASN A 113 8.13 17.39 -11.95
C ASN A 113 9.60 17.19 -11.56
N ASN A 114 10.10 15.94 -11.53
CA ASN A 114 11.48 15.62 -11.14
C ASN A 114 11.90 16.22 -9.78
N LEU A 115 10.96 16.45 -8.84
CA LEU A 115 11.21 17.22 -7.61
C LEU A 115 12.34 16.66 -6.77
N ASN A 116 12.38 15.32 -6.58
CA ASN A 116 13.40 14.69 -5.75
C ASN A 116 14.79 14.73 -6.39
N LYS A 117 14.87 14.69 -7.72
CA LYS A 117 16.10 14.83 -8.49
C LYS A 117 16.60 16.27 -8.42
N ALA A 118 15.74 17.21 -8.76
CA ALA A 118 16.05 18.65 -8.76
C ALA A 118 16.53 19.14 -7.38
N ASP A 119 15.84 18.74 -6.28
CA ASP A 119 16.26 19.08 -4.92
C ASP A 119 17.67 18.56 -4.59
N LYS A 120 17.97 17.28 -4.93
CA LYS A 120 19.28 16.69 -4.71
C LYS A 120 20.39 17.41 -5.50
N GLU A 121 20.11 17.82 -6.73
CA GLU A 121 21.08 18.53 -7.59
C GLU A 121 21.36 19.93 -7.08
N VAL A 122 20.30 20.70 -6.77
CA VAL A 122 20.48 22.07 -6.22
C VAL A 122 21.24 22.06 -4.89
N ARG A 123 20.96 21.08 -4.00
CA ARG A 123 21.75 20.94 -2.75
C ARG A 123 23.23 20.60 -2.98
N LYS A 124 23.56 20.02 -4.13
CA LYS A 124 24.95 19.76 -4.58
C LYS A 124 25.56 20.94 -5.34
N GLY A 125 24.87 22.07 -5.47
CA GLY A 125 25.32 23.25 -6.20
C GLY A 125 25.14 23.16 -7.71
N LEU A 126 24.33 22.22 -8.20
CA LEU A 126 24.02 22.08 -9.63
C LEU A 126 22.73 22.85 -9.97
N TRP A 127 22.73 23.57 -11.10
CA TRP A 127 21.59 24.35 -11.58
C TRP A 127 21.18 23.91 -12.99
N LEU A 128 20.54 22.74 -13.06
CA LEU A 128 20.27 21.99 -14.30
C LEU A 128 18.79 22.13 -14.69
N ARG A 129 18.43 23.23 -15.40
CA ARG A 129 17.02 23.54 -15.71
C ARG A 129 16.42 22.61 -16.77
N GLU A 130 17.17 22.35 -17.85
CA GLU A 130 16.66 21.54 -18.98
C GLU A 130 16.52 20.08 -18.59
N GLU A 131 17.47 19.55 -17.83
CA GLU A 131 17.49 18.15 -17.36
C GLU A 131 16.41 17.86 -16.32
N ASN A 132 15.86 18.91 -15.71
CA ASN A 132 14.75 18.84 -14.74
C ASN A 132 13.42 19.33 -15.29
N ARG A 133 13.30 19.46 -16.64
CA ARG A 133 12.01 19.78 -17.26
C ARG A 133 11.01 18.68 -16.95
N GLY A 134 9.89 19.00 -16.29
CA GLY A 134 8.82 18.09 -15.97
C GLY A 134 7.78 17.96 -17.08
N GLU A 135 6.79 17.12 -16.81
CA GLU A 135 5.56 16.99 -17.59
C GLU A 135 4.37 17.47 -16.77
N GLU A 136 3.34 17.95 -17.44
CA GLU A 136 2.05 18.28 -16.81
C GLU A 136 1.17 17.01 -16.74
N VAL A 137 0.39 16.90 -15.68
CA VAL A 137 -0.60 15.81 -15.51
C VAL A 137 -1.85 16.10 -16.34
N ASP A 138 -2.06 17.37 -16.68
CA ASP A 138 -3.20 17.83 -17.46
C ASP A 138 -3.32 17.11 -18.81
N GLY A 139 -4.56 16.77 -19.20
CA GLY A 139 -4.87 16.01 -20.41
C GLY A 139 -4.48 14.53 -20.37
N LYS A 140 -3.87 14.01 -19.29
CA LYS A 140 -3.46 12.61 -19.17
C LYS A 140 -4.65 11.71 -18.79
N THR A 141 -4.53 10.44 -19.12
CA THR A 141 -5.45 9.39 -18.67
C THR A 141 -4.81 8.58 -17.56
N ILE A 142 -5.46 8.52 -16.41
CA ILE A 142 -5.01 7.77 -15.23
C ILE A 142 -5.85 6.51 -15.10
N GLY A 143 -5.22 5.34 -15.23
CA GLY A 143 -5.83 4.03 -15.02
C GLY A 143 -5.62 3.54 -13.59
N LEU A 144 -6.70 3.17 -12.91
CA LEU A 144 -6.69 2.63 -11.57
C LEU A 144 -7.04 1.14 -11.61
N ILE A 145 -6.17 0.28 -11.08
CA ILE A 145 -6.51 -1.13 -10.85
C ILE A 145 -6.90 -1.29 -9.39
N GLY A 146 -8.15 -1.68 -9.17
CA GLY A 146 -8.84 -1.68 -7.89
C GLY A 146 -9.53 -0.34 -7.60
N TYR A 147 -10.85 -0.39 -7.45
CA TYR A 147 -11.67 0.80 -7.21
C TYR A 147 -12.49 0.65 -5.91
N GLY A 148 -11.79 0.18 -4.87
CA GLY A 148 -12.27 0.13 -3.49
C GLY A 148 -11.99 1.43 -2.72
N ASN A 149 -11.77 1.33 -1.40
CA ASN A 149 -11.55 2.48 -0.52
C ASN A 149 -10.40 3.40 -1.00
N MET A 150 -9.25 2.82 -1.37
CA MET A 150 -8.07 3.57 -1.78
C MET A 150 -8.23 4.16 -3.18
N GLY A 151 -8.67 3.36 -4.17
CA GLY A 151 -8.86 3.83 -5.54
C GLY A 151 -9.88 4.97 -5.63
N LYS A 152 -11.01 4.86 -4.92
CA LYS A 152 -12.01 5.93 -4.84
C LYS A 152 -11.47 7.20 -4.18
N ALA A 153 -10.71 7.05 -3.10
CA ALA A 153 -10.10 8.20 -2.44
C ALA A 153 -9.08 8.90 -3.33
N PHE A 154 -8.26 8.15 -4.07
CA PHE A 154 -7.29 8.70 -5.01
C PHE A 154 -7.98 9.40 -6.19
N ALA A 155 -8.96 8.76 -6.83
CA ALA A 155 -9.75 9.38 -7.90
C ALA A 155 -10.40 10.70 -7.45
N LYS A 156 -10.92 10.74 -6.22
CA LYS A 156 -11.47 11.98 -5.64
C LYS A 156 -10.43 13.10 -5.51
N LYS A 157 -9.17 12.78 -5.18
CA LYS A 157 -8.08 13.78 -5.09
C LYS A 157 -7.69 14.32 -6.47
N LEU A 158 -7.91 13.56 -7.53
CA LEU A 158 -7.62 13.96 -8.91
C LEU A 158 -8.62 14.97 -9.50
N ARG A 159 -9.73 15.25 -8.82
CA ARG A 159 -10.76 16.21 -9.30
C ARG A 159 -10.25 17.62 -9.58
N GLY A 160 -9.14 18.02 -9.00
CA GLY A 160 -8.53 19.34 -9.22
C GLY A 160 -7.63 19.41 -10.45
N PHE A 161 -7.51 18.30 -11.20
CA PHE A 161 -6.68 18.18 -12.40
C PHE A 161 -7.58 17.88 -13.60
N ASP A 162 -7.25 18.43 -14.77
CA ASP A 162 -7.96 18.15 -16.02
C ASP A 162 -7.51 16.80 -16.60
N VAL A 163 -7.84 15.71 -15.91
CA VAL A 163 -7.46 14.34 -16.25
C VAL A 163 -8.68 13.46 -16.50
N THR A 164 -8.52 12.44 -17.35
CA THR A 164 -9.47 11.34 -17.47
C THR A 164 -9.09 10.22 -16.49
N VAL A 165 -10.01 9.81 -15.62
CA VAL A 165 -9.77 8.70 -14.69
C VAL A 165 -10.58 7.49 -15.13
N LEU A 166 -9.87 6.38 -15.40
CA LEU A 166 -10.45 5.08 -15.70
C LEU A 166 -10.18 4.12 -14.54
N CYS A 167 -11.10 3.21 -14.26
CA CYS A 167 -10.86 2.17 -13.26
C CYS A 167 -11.22 0.78 -13.79
N CYS A 168 -10.47 -0.23 -13.34
CA CYS A 168 -10.77 -1.63 -13.56
C CYS A 168 -10.84 -2.34 -12.20
N ASP A 169 -11.88 -3.10 -11.97
CA ASP A 169 -12.12 -3.86 -10.74
C ASP A 169 -12.79 -5.20 -11.06
N ILE A 170 -12.58 -6.21 -10.20
CA ILE A 170 -13.27 -7.50 -10.31
C ILE A 170 -14.78 -7.40 -10.02
N LYS A 171 -15.18 -6.38 -9.24
CA LYS A 171 -16.58 -6.09 -8.96
C LYS A 171 -17.16 -5.24 -10.09
N PRO A 172 -18.34 -5.60 -10.62
CA PRO A 172 -19.00 -4.78 -11.62
C PRO A 172 -19.63 -3.53 -11.00
N ASN A 173 -19.83 -2.51 -11.83
CA ASN A 173 -20.57 -1.29 -11.49
C ASN A 173 -19.99 -0.53 -10.27
N VAL A 174 -18.65 -0.48 -10.14
CA VAL A 174 -17.99 0.26 -9.05
C VAL A 174 -17.65 1.70 -9.43
N GLY A 175 -17.69 2.04 -10.73
CA GLY A 175 -17.44 3.41 -11.24
C GLY A 175 -18.41 4.42 -10.65
N ASP A 176 -17.98 5.67 -10.57
CA ASP A 176 -18.76 6.78 -10.02
C ASP A 176 -18.39 8.10 -10.75
N GLU A 177 -18.80 9.23 -10.19
CA GLU A 177 -18.50 10.56 -10.76
C GLU A 177 -17.01 10.90 -10.84
N ASN A 178 -16.11 10.10 -10.23
CA ASN A 178 -14.66 10.34 -10.22
C ASN A 178 -13.89 9.44 -11.18
N ALA A 179 -14.45 8.27 -11.57
CA ALA A 179 -13.78 7.35 -12.48
C ALA A 179 -14.79 6.50 -13.26
N THR A 180 -14.53 6.35 -14.55
CA THR A 180 -15.30 5.46 -15.44
C THR A 180 -14.73 4.04 -15.36
N GLN A 181 -15.59 3.06 -15.04
CA GLN A 181 -15.18 1.66 -15.07
C GLN A 181 -15.08 1.16 -16.50
N VAL A 182 -13.97 0.53 -16.83
CA VAL A 182 -13.66 -0.05 -18.14
C VAL A 182 -13.07 -1.45 -17.99
N SER A 183 -12.93 -2.18 -19.10
CA SER A 183 -12.17 -3.43 -19.12
C SER A 183 -10.68 -3.17 -18.91
N LEU A 184 -9.94 -4.21 -18.48
CA LEU A 184 -8.49 -4.12 -18.34
C LEU A 184 -7.80 -3.76 -19.66
N GLU A 185 -8.27 -4.36 -20.76
CA GLU A 185 -7.75 -4.09 -22.11
C GLU A 185 -7.93 -2.61 -22.50
N GLU A 186 -9.08 -2.04 -22.23
CA GLU A 186 -9.35 -0.63 -22.53
C GLU A 186 -8.50 0.29 -21.65
N LEU A 187 -8.33 -0.04 -20.36
CA LEU A 187 -7.46 0.68 -19.44
C LEU A 187 -6.03 0.68 -19.95
N GLN A 188 -5.47 -0.48 -20.33
CA GLN A 188 -4.11 -0.60 -20.86
C GLN A 188 -3.91 0.18 -22.17
N LYS A 189 -4.92 0.25 -23.02
CA LYS A 189 -4.86 1.00 -24.30
C LYS A 189 -4.83 2.51 -24.10
N LYS A 190 -5.52 3.02 -23.07
CA LYS A 190 -5.76 4.47 -22.92
C LYS A 190 -4.90 5.14 -21.87
N SER A 191 -4.40 4.41 -20.88
CA SER A 191 -3.71 5.02 -19.73
C SER A 191 -2.31 5.51 -20.06
N ASP A 192 -2.00 6.70 -19.58
CA ASP A 192 -0.66 7.30 -19.52
C ASP A 192 -0.02 7.06 -18.14
N ILE A 193 -0.83 6.86 -17.11
CA ILE A 193 -0.43 6.60 -15.74
C ILE A 193 -1.23 5.40 -15.23
N LEU A 194 -0.56 4.44 -14.61
CA LEU A 194 -1.17 3.31 -13.94
C LEU A 194 -0.96 3.43 -12.43
N SER A 195 -2.02 3.32 -11.64
CA SER A 195 -1.95 3.27 -10.18
C SER A 195 -2.64 2.03 -9.62
N LEU A 196 -1.97 1.33 -8.70
CA LEU A 196 -2.45 0.09 -8.11
C LEU A 196 -3.09 0.34 -6.75
N HIS A 197 -4.30 -0.19 -6.56
CA HIS A 197 -5.10 -0.08 -5.33
C HIS A 197 -5.79 -1.40 -4.97
N VAL A 198 -5.07 -2.52 -5.16
CA VAL A 198 -5.56 -3.88 -4.94
C VAL A 198 -4.88 -4.54 -3.73
N PRO A 199 -5.57 -5.43 -2.99
CA PRO A 199 -4.91 -6.26 -1.98
C PRO A 199 -4.00 -7.30 -2.65
N GLU A 200 -3.12 -7.91 -1.85
CA GLU A 200 -2.39 -9.10 -2.30
C GLU A 200 -3.29 -10.33 -2.21
N THR A 201 -3.49 -10.98 -3.33
CA THR A 201 -4.28 -12.21 -3.49
C THR A 201 -3.62 -13.08 -4.54
N LYS A 202 -4.10 -14.31 -4.73
CA LYS A 202 -3.62 -15.18 -5.84
C LYS A 202 -3.79 -14.55 -7.23
N LEU A 203 -4.75 -13.63 -7.41
CA LEU A 203 -4.99 -12.95 -8.68
C LEU A 203 -4.07 -11.75 -8.89
N THR A 204 -3.62 -11.13 -7.82
CA THR A 204 -2.87 -9.88 -7.89
C THR A 204 -1.38 -10.05 -7.59
N HIS A 205 -0.98 -11.22 -7.07
CA HIS A 205 0.42 -11.57 -6.88
C HIS A 205 1.14 -11.70 -8.23
N GLY A 206 2.17 -10.90 -8.44
CA GLY A 206 2.93 -10.85 -9.69
C GLY A 206 2.12 -10.41 -10.90
N MET A 207 0.97 -9.74 -10.72
CA MET A 207 0.09 -9.37 -11.83
C MET A 207 0.73 -8.36 -12.80
N ILE A 208 1.62 -7.52 -12.32
CA ILE A 208 2.37 -6.58 -13.15
C ILE A 208 3.68 -7.23 -13.54
N ASP A 209 3.61 -8.10 -14.51
CA ASP A 209 4.72 -8.78 -15.15
C ASP A 209 5.03 -8.20 -16.55
N GLY A 210 6.02 -8.76 -17.23
CA GLY A 210 6.43 -8.31 -18.57
C GLY A 210 5.32 -8.42 -19.62
N ALA A 211 4.48 -9.44 -19.55
CA ALA A 211 3.35 -9.60 -20.47
C ALA A 211 2.29 -8.52 -20.24
N PHE A 212 1.93 -8.27 -18.97
CA PHE A 212 1.01 -7.20 -18.57
C PHE A 212 1.52 -5.82 -19.04
N ILE A 213 2.79 -5.51 -18.79
CA ILE A 213 3.42 -4.24 -19.16
C ILE A 213 3.41 -4.04 -20.67
N ASN A 214 3.69 -5.10 -21.45
CA ASN A 214 3.72 -5.02 -22.91
C ASN A 214 2.35 -4.80 -23.55
N ASN A 215 1.24 -5.10 -22.85
CA ASN A 215 -0.12 -4.84 -23.35
C ASN A 215 -0.49 -3.35 -23.40
N PHE A 216 0.27 -2.47 -22.76
CA PHE A 216 0.05 -1.03 -22.91
C PHE A 216 0.42 -0.57 -24.32
N ASN A 217 -0.41 0.24 -24.95
CA ASN A 217 -0.15 0.73 -26.31
C ASN A 217 1.00 1.76 -26.37
N ARG A 218 1.23 2.48 -25.28
CA ARG A 218 2.23 3.55 -25.19
C ARG A 218 3.06 3.40 -23.92
N PRO A 219 4.22 4.07 -23.82
CA PRO A 219 4.94 4.20 -22.56
C PRO A 219 4.05 4.85 -21.50
N PHE A 220 4.20 4.44 -20.24
CA PHE A 220 3.37 4.90 -19.13
C PHE A 220 4.16 5.05 -17.83
N TRP A 221 3.57 5.75 -16.86
CA TRP A 221 4.08 5.91 -15.51
C TRP A 221 3.40 4.94 -14.56
N LEU A 222 4.11 4.43 -13.55
CA LEU A 222 3.59 3.45 -12.60
C LEU A 222 3.61 3.98 -11.17
N ILE A 223 2.49 3.83 -10.44
CA ILE A 223 2.38 4.12 -9.01
C ILE A 223 1.93 2.87 -8.29
N ASN A 224 2.66 2.47 -7.25
CA ASN A 224 2.27 1.38 -6.38
C ASN A 224 2.33 1.78 -4.91
N THR A 225 1.15 2.02 -4.32
CA THR A 225 0.93 2.20 -2.88
C THR A 225 0.05 1.07 -2.32
N ALA A 226 -0.02 -0.06 -3.03
CA ALA A 226 -0.86 -1.20 -2.69
C ALA A 226 -0.05 -2.30 -1.97
N ARG A 227 0.57 -3.23 -2.72
CA ARG A 227 1.45 -4.28 -2.18
C ARG A 227 2.63 -4.50 -3.12
N GLY A 228 3.82 -4.73 -2.53
CA GLY A 228 5.05 -4.94 -3.29
C GLY A 228 4.97 -6.14 -4.24
N ASN A 229 4.44 -7.25 -3.74
CA ASN A 229 4.26 -8.49 -4.50
C ASN A 229 3.23 -8.40 -5.66
N ASN A 230 2.56 -7.27 -5.87
CA ASN A 230 1.75 -7.08 -7.07
C ASN A 230 2.61 -6.88 -8.33
N ILE A 231 3.88 -6.52 -8.18
CA ILE A 231 4.81 -6.24 -9.27
C ILE A 231 5.95 -7.25 -9.26
N VAL A 232 6.28 -7.79 -10.43
CA VAL A 232 7.51 -8.54 -10.66
C VAL A 232 8.63 -7.53 -10.88
N THR A 233 9.47 -7.31 -9.86
CA THR A 233 10.49 -6.24 -9.87
C THR A 233 11.48 -6.37 -11.04
N LYS A 234 11.84 -7.59 -11.40
CA LYS A 234 12.71 -7.85 -12.56
C LYS A 234 12.12 -7.27 -13.84
N ASP A 235 10.84 -7.49 -14.08
CA ASP A 235 10.14 -7.05 -15.28
C ASP A 235 9.93 -5.53 -15.27
N LEU A 236 9.65 -4.95 -14.10
CA LEU A 236 9.62 -3.49 -13.91
C LEU A 236 10.95 -2.86 -14.30
N VAL A 237 12.07 -3.41 -13.82
CA VAL A 237 13.41 -2.88 -14.13
C VAL A 237 13.72 -2.99 -15.62
N MET A 238 13.34 -4.09 -16.26
CA MET A 238 13.47 -4.23 -17.71
C MET A 238 12.65 -3.18 -18.48
N ALA A 239 11.43 -2.92 -18.00
CA ALA A 239 10.54 -1.93 -18.61
C ALA A 239 11.04 -0.48 -18.41
N LEU A 240 11.61 -0.16 -17.25
CA LEU A 240 12.28 1.14 -17.00
C LEU A 240 13.48 1.33 -17.91
N LYS A 241 14.33 0.31 -18.06
CA LYS A 241 15.51 0.36 -18.95
C LYS A 241 15.15 0.51 -20.42
N SER A 242 14.04 -0.08 -20.86
CA SER A 242 13.57 0.02 -22.26
C SER A 242 12.75 1.31 -22.52
N GLY A 243 12.41 2.08 -21.50
CA GLY A 243 11.53 3.24 -21.61
C GLY A 243 10.05 2.89 -21.80
N LYS A 244 9.65 1.62 -21.63
CA LYS A 244 8.23 1.22 -21.66
C LYS A 244 7.50 1.73 -20.41
N ILE A 245 8.16 1.72 -19.25
CA ILE A 245 7.77 2.47 -18.07
C ILE A 245 8.69 3.69 -17.98
N LEU A 246 8.10 4.88 -18.04
CA LEU A 246 8.82 6.15 -18.03
C LEU A 246 9.40 6.49 -16.66
N GLY A 247 8.71 6.05 -15.60
CA GLY A 247 9.15 6.14 -14.23
C GLY A 247 8.18 5.43 -13.30
N ALA A 248 8.64 5.13 -12.08
CA ALA A 248 7.87 4.40 -11.09
C ALA A 248 7.94 5.03 -9.71
N ALA A 249 6.80 5.17 -9.04
CA ALA A 249 6.68 5.60 -7.67
C ALA A 249 6.16 4.46 -6.80
N LEU A 250 6.99 3.99 -5.86
CA LEU A 250 6.77 2.75 -5.11
C LEU A 250 6.86 3.05 -3.61
N ASP A 251 5.73 2.97 -2.91
CA ASP A 251 5.70 2.98 -1.44
C ASP A 251 5.92 1.58 -0.86
N VAL A 252 5.74 0.56 -1.68
CA VAL A 252 5.83 -0.86 -1.35
C VAL A 252 6.73 -1.59 -2.34
N LEU A 253 7.49 -2.59 -1.86
CA LEU A 253 8.48 -3.32 -2.65
C LEU A 253 8.31 -4.84 -2.49
N GLU A 254 8.55 -5.60 -3.56
CA GLU A 254 8.49 -7.07 -3.57
C GLU A 254 9.34 -7.73 -2.48
N TYR A 255 10.42 -7.05 -2.06
CA TYR A 255 11.39 -7.57 -1.09
C TYR A 255 11.03 -7.30 0.36
N GLU A 256 9.89 -6.65 0.63
CA GLU A 256 9.43 -6.42 2.00
C GLU A 256 9.04 -7.74 2.66
N LYS A 257 9.59 -8.04 3.83
CA LYS A 257 9.14 -9.13 4.70
C LYS A 257 7.95 -8.70 5.55
N SER A 258 8.04 -7.49 6.10
CA SER A 258 6.95 -6.79 6.77
C SER A 258 7.15 -5.27 6.64
N SER A 259 6.07 -4.49 6.69
CA SER A 259 6.11 -3.03 6.56
C SER A 259 6.91 -2.29 7.66
N PHE A 260 7.44 -2.99 8.65
CA PHE A 260 8.20 -2.41 9.78
C PHE A 260 9.64 -2.92 9.86
N GLU A 261 10.04 -3.84 8.99
CA GLU A 261 11.41 -4.31 8.95
C GLU A 261 12.26 -3.40 8.07
N ASN A 262 13.44 -3.03 8.58
CA ASN A 262 14.39 -2.29 7.78
C ASN A 262 14.97 -3.22 6.70
N LEU A 263 14.60 -2.99 5.45
CA LEU A 263 15.11 -3.73 4.29
C LEU A 263 16.64 -3.74 4.21
N PHE A 264 17.30 -2.68 4.68
CA PHE A 264 18.76 -2.51 4.60
C PHE A 264 19.55 -3.28 5.66
N THR A 265 18.90 -4.09 6.49
CA THR A 265 19.61 -4.97 7.45
C THR A 265 20.27 -6.17 6.77
N SER A 266 19.84 -6.57 5.58
CA SER A 266 20.52 -7.59 4.77
C SER A 266 21.57 -6.93 3.85
N HIS A 267 22.79 -7.48 3.82
CA HIS A 267 23.88 -6.93 2.99
C HIS A 267 23.84 -7.35 1.52
N HIS A 268 22.87 -8.17 1.11
CA HIS A 268 22.75 -8.64 -0.27
C HIS A 268 21.35 -8.33 -0.81
N PHE A 269 21.29 -7.33 -1.67
CA PHE A 269 20.08 -7.02 -2.45
C PHE A 269 20.18 -7.64 -3.84
N PRO A 270 19.03 -8.07 -4.42
CA PRO A 270 18.96 -8.36 -5.83
C PRO A 270 19.40 -7.16 -6.69
N ALA A 271 20.01 -7.45 -7.84
CA ALA A 271 20.49 -6.39 -8.74
C ALA A 271 19.37 -5.44 -9.19
N GLU A 272 18.16 -5.95 -9.27
CA GLU A 272 16.96 -5.20 -9.61
C GLU A 272 16.62 -4.14 -8.55
N PHE A 273 16.79 -4.49 -7.27
CA PHE A 273 16.57 -3.53 -6.18
C PHE A 273 17.65 -2.45 -6.15
N ASP A 274 18.93 -2.83 -6.37
CA ASP A 274 20.02 -1.86 -6.48
C ASP A 274 19.78 -0.88 -7.65
N TYR A 275 19.23 -1.37 -8.78
CA TYR A 275 18.82 -0.49 -9.87
C TYR A 275 17.74 0.51 -9.46
N LEU A 276 16.69 0.07 -8.77
CA LEU A 276 15.61 0.96 -8.32
C LEU A 276 16.12 2.05 -7.38
N ILE A 277 17.02 1.71 -6.44
CA ILE A 277 17.62 2.67 -5.51
C ILE A 277 18.43 3.75 -6.25
N ARG A 278 19.13 3.39 -7.32
CA ARG A 278 20.02 4.30 -8.07
C ARG A 278 19.33 5.03 -9.20
N SER A 279 18.17 4.56 -9.62
CA SER A 279 17.44 5.15 -10.74
C SER A 279 16.91 6.54 -10.41
N GLU A 280 17.14 7.51 -11.29
CA GLU A 280 16.56 8.86 -11.16
C GLU A 280 15.08 8.89 -11.55
N ASN A 281 14.60 7.85 -12.25
CA ASN A 281 13.21 7.70 -12.69
C ASN A 281 12.36 6.92 -11.68
N THR A 282 12.84 6.75 -10.44
CA THR A 282 12.09 6.08 -9.39
C THR A 282 11.97 6.95 -8.14
N ILE A 283 10.82 6.89 -7.51
CA ILE A 283 10.58 7.43 -6.17
C ILE A 283 10.23 6.28 -5.25
N LEU A 284 10.95 6.15 -4.14
CA LEU A 284 10.77 5.09 -3.17
C LEU A 284 10.40 5.70 -1.81
N SER A 285 9.45 5.09 -1.11
CA SER A 285 9.14 5.38 0.28
C SER A 285 8.97 4.08 1.08
N PRO A 286 9.22 4.10 2.41
CA PRO A 286 9.32 2.87 3.20
C PRO A 286 7.97 2.42 3.77
N HIS A 287 6.97 2.18 2.90
CA HIS A 287 5.62 1.72 3.23
C HIS A 287 4.92 2.63 4.26
N VAL A 288 4.90 3.92 3.98
CA VAL A 288 4.38 4.95 4.89
C VAL A 288 3.18 5.71 4.34
N ALA A 289 2.65 5.35 3.17
CA ALA A 289 1.54 6.06 2.55
C ALA A 289 0.31 6.21 3.46
N GLY A 290 0.05 5.20 4.29
CA GLY A 290 -1.04 5.23 5.27
C GLY A 290 -0.62 5.64 6.69
N TRP A 291 0.57 6.19 6.87
CA TRP A 291 1.15 6.48 8.18
C TRP A 291 1.21 7.99 8.41
N THR A 292 0.16 8.56 8.98
CA THR A 292 0.06 9.98 9.35
C THR A 292 -0.18 10.14 10.85
N LEU A 293 -0.19 11.38 11.31
CA LEU A 293 -0.45 11.69 12.73
C LEU A 293 -1.92 11.43 13.09
N GLU A 294 -2.84 11.56 12.14
CA GLU A 294 -4.28 11.33 12.30
C GLU A 294 -4.63 9.84 12.37
#